data_218be70856845e9ba62cc374aaf1fc86
#
_entry.id   218be70856845e9ba62cc374aaf1fc86
#
_cell.length_a   1.000
_cell.length_b   1.000
_cell.length_c   1.000
_cell.angle_alpha   90.00
_cell.angle_beta   90.00
_cell.angle_gamma   90.00
#
_symmetry.space_group_name_H-M   'P 1'
#
loop_
_entity.id
_entity.type
_entity.pdbx_description
1 polymer ?
#
loop_
_entity_poly.entity_id
_entity_poly.type
_entity_poly.pdbx_seq_one_letter_code
_entity_poly.pdbx_strand_id
1 'polypeptide(L)'
;VTLPNEPAPDTSAETDPGNATAPADAAPGLGALAAARIAVDVLLDGGVRHVVVSPGSRSAPMAYALAEASAAGRVELLVRIDERSAGFTALGLALATGTPAAVLTTSGTAVGNLMPAVMEANHAAVPLIVLSADRPEELRGTGANQTTVQPDLFGEQVRFAADIPAGTSPQRAVETGLSAATGAFPDLPPGPVQLNLAFRDPLVPSPRDGLPEAVERQRYRVGFEPLVMNLPPAPEDLPERRTVVLAGHDAGPVAEAFARAHNLPLLAEPSSNARFGPNAVGPYRLLLEHFGPGSIQPIERVVLFGRPTLSRPVASLLARADIESALYQPVPVAWYEPGRRTELPLENLADLADFAGRGSSAWLDTWLLAGSAAQHALDQVVSEESAATGPSVASLVWRNARGQLLLGSSNGIRDVDLAGLPAPDPAATVYANRGLAGIDGTISTATGIALGGLQETTVLLGDVTFLHDAGGLLLGAGEEQPDLRIVVLNDSGGAIFSLLEHGGVEEGGRYGDAVERLFGTPHSVDIAALATAYGVGHSLVSTTAGLAEALGQPVQGRSIVEVRTDRRQLRQLHARIKDAVSAAVAGVLAGR
;
A
#
# COMPACT_ATOMS: atom_id res chain seq x y z
N VAL A 1 -50.53 21.46 -0.77
CA VAL A 1 -50.62 22.86 -1.14
C VAL A 1 -50.65 22.88 -2.64
N THR A 2 -51.85 23.11 -3.20
CA THR A 2 -52.17 23.26 -4.62
C THR A 2 -51.78 24.64 -5.08
N LEU A 3 -51.06 24.73 -6.19
CA LEU A 3 -50.87 25.99 -6.95
C LEU A 3 -51.75 25.97 -8.21
N PRO A 4 -52.26 27.11 -8.64
CA PRO A 4 -53.27 27.20 -9.71
C PRO A 4 -52.67 27.16 -11.11
N ASN A 5 -53.44 26.58 -12.05
CA ASN A 5 -53.23 26.57 -13.49
C ASN A 5 -53.30 27.97 -14.12
N GLU A 6 -52.29 28.33 -14.87
CA GLU A 6 -52.39 29.36 -15.91
C GLU A 6 -52.27 28.73 -17.30
N PRO A 7 -53.03 29.23 -18.32
CA PRO A 7 -53.10 28.60 -19.61
C PRO A 7 -51.93 29.00 -20.50
N ALA A 8 -51.47 28.06 -21.34
CA ALA A 8 -50.43 28.23 -22.33
C ALA A 8 -50.86 29.15 -23.48
N PRO A 9 -49.99 29.99 -24.03
CA PRO A 9 -50.22 30.67 -25.30
C PRO A 9 -49.94 29.75 -26.48
N ASP A 10 -50.90 29.70 -27.38
CA ASP A 10 -50.84 29.11 -28.72
C ASP A 10 -49.89 29.92 -29.61
N THR A 11 -48.84 29.30 -30.15
CA THR A 11 -48.12 29.82 -31.33
C THR A 11 -47.69 28.64 -32.19
N SER A 12 -48.56 28.28 -33.11
CA SER A 12 -48.19 27.61 -34.33
C SER A 12 -47.32 28.55 -35.21
N ALA A 13 -46.02 28.27 -35.24
CA ALA A 13 -45.14 28.74 -36.32
C ALA A 13 -44.14 27.65 -36.60
N GLU A 14 -44.37 26.92 -37.68
CA GLU A 14 -43.38 26.07 -38.33
C GLU A 14 -42.19 26.93 -38.71
N THR A 15 -41.01 26.65 -38.13
CA THR A 15 -39.72 27.07 -38.65
C THR A 15 -38.89 25.84 -38.95
N ASP A 16 -38.61 25.69 -40.23
CA ASP A 16 -37.65 24.81 -40.89
C ASP A 16 -36.34 24.72 -40.11
N PRO A 17 -35.82 23.51 -39.77
CA PRO A 17 -34.49 23.36 -39.17
C PRO A 17 -33.43 23.51 -40.28
N GLY A 18 -33.27 24.72 -40.80
CA GLY A 18 -32.18 25.08 -41.68
C GLY A 18 -30.87 25.16 -40.93
N ASN A 19 -29.99 24.22 -41.22
CA ASN A 19 -28.54 24.34 -41.36
C ASN A 19 -27.86 25.40 -40.44
N ALA A 20 -27.66 25.07 -39.18
CA ALA A 20 -26.73 25.81 -38.34
C ALA A 20 -25.30 25.52 -38.83
N THR A 21 -24.80 26.32 -39.74
CA THR A 21 -23.38 26.39 -40.08
C THR A 21 -22.59 26.70 -38.81
N ALA A 22 -21.73 25.78 -38.43
CA ALA A 22 -20.70 26.02 -37.42
C ALA A 22 -19.89 27.27 -37.81
N PRO A 23 -19.43 28.11 -36.87
CA PRO A 23 -18.54 29.21 -37.16
C PRO A 23 -17.26 28.68 -37.80
N ALA A 24 -17.08 28.96 -39.09
CA ALA A 24 -15.80 28.76 -39.77
C ALA A 24 -14.82 29.82 -39.25
N ASP A 25 -13.57 29.39 -39.04
CA ASP A 25 -12.37 30.17 -38.68
C ASP A 25 -11.99 30.21 -37.19
N ALA A 26 -11.91 29.01 -36.53
CA ALA A 26 -10.83 28.77 -35.57
C ALA A 26 -9.78 27.92 -36.30
N ALA A 27 -8.49 28.27 -36.22
CA ALA A 27 -7.40 27.42 -36.71
C ALA A 27 -7.63 26.00 -36.19
N PRO A 28 -7.43 24.95 -37.02
CA PRO A 28 -7.70 23.58 -36.56
C PRO A 28 -6.87 23.32 -35.31
N GLY A 29 -7.54 23.18 -34.15
CA GLY A 29 -6.90 22.86 -32.89
C GLY A 29 -6.18 21.50 -32.98
N LEU A 30 -5.32 21.22 -32.07
CA LEU A 30 -4.56 19.97 -32.02
C LEU A 30 -5.52 18.76 -32.01
N GLY A 31 -5.35 17.84 -32.98
CA GLY A 31 -6.19 16.63 -33.05
C GLY A 31 -5.99 15.71 -31.81
N ALA A 32 -7.01 14.92 -31.49
CA ALA A 32 -7.03 14.08 -30.30
C ALA A 32 -5.79 13.15 -30.17
N LEU A 33 -5.43 12.46 -31.26
CA LEU A 33 -4.27 11.56 -31.27
C LEU A 33 -2.94 12.33 -31.15
N ALA A 34 -2.84 13.52 -31.80
CA ALA A 34 -1.64 14.33 -31.66
C ALA A 34 -1.45 14.88 -30.24
N ALA A 35 -2.54 15.30 -29.57
CA ALA A 35 -2.49 15.67 -28.15
C ALA A 35 -2.09 14.50 -27.27
N ALA A 36 -2.64 13.29 -27.52
CA ALA A 36 -2.31 12.10 -26.80
C ALA A 36 -0.82 11.71 -26.94
N ARG A 37 -0.27 11.79 -28.15
CA ARG A 37 1.18 11.52 -28.38
C ARG A 37 2.06 12.49 -27.61
N ILE A 38 1.73 13.77 -27.58
CA ILE A 38 2.47 14.77 -26.78
C ILE A 38 2.39 14.42 -25.28
N ALA A 39 1.20 14.07 -24.78
CA ALA A 39 1.05 13.68 -23.37
C ALA A 39 1.91 12.45 -23.03
N VAL A 40 1.88 11.43 -23.89
CA VAL A 40 2.68 10.19 -23.71
C VAL A 40 4.18 10.50 -23.76
N ASP A 41 4.64 11.27 -24.73
CA ASP A 41 6.05 11.62 -24.84
C ASP A 41 6.57 12.33 -23.58
N VAL A 42 5.82 13.33 -23.08
CA VAL A 42 6.18 14.05 -21.85
C VAL A 42 6.18 13.14 -20.63
N LEU A 43 5.19 12.23 -20.50
CA LEU A 43 5.16 11.25 -19.41
C LEU A 43 6.40 10.35 -19.42
N LEU A 44 6.79 9.85 -20.58
CA LEU A 44 7.94 8.96 -20.75
C LEU A 44 9.27 9.68 -20.51
N ASP A 45 9.40 10.91 -21.00
CA ASP A 45 10.57 11.76 -20.76
C ASP A 45 10.71 12.10 -19.26
N GLY A 46 9.57 12.24 -18.55
CA GLY A 46 9.51 12.43 -17.11
C GLY A 46 9.68 11.16 -16.26
N GLY A 47 10.03 10.02 -16.87
CA GLY A 47 10.38 8.81 -16.15
C GLY A 47 9.27 7.78 -15.95
N VAL A 48 8.06 8.02 -16.44
CA VAL A 48 6.99 7.00 -16.43
C VAL A 48 7.42 5.84 -17.32
N ARG A 49 7.36 4.62 -16.80
CA ARG A 49 7.72 3.40 -17.53
C ARG A 49 6.59 2.37 -17.56
N HIS A 50 5.61 2.51 -16.71
CA HIS A 50 4.48 1.59 -16.57
C HIS A 50 3.17 2.37 -16.66
N VAL A 51 2.25 1.89 -17.47
CA VAL A 51 0.90 2.43 -17.58
C VAL A 51 -0.12 1.29 -17.54
N VAL A 52 -1.06 1.37 -16.59
CA VAL A 52 -2.19 0.44 -16.50
C VAL A 52 -3.38 1.07 -17.21
N VAL A 53 -3.96 0.34 -18.17
CA VAL A 53 -5.04 0.84 -19.02
C VAL A 53 -6.33 0.08 -18.72
N SER A 54 -7.40 0.81 -18.40
CA SER A 54 -8.75 0.25 -18.43
C SER A 54 -9.45 0.61 -19.74
N PRO A 55 -10.12 -0.36 -20.39
CA PRO A 55 -10.67 -0.17 -21.73
C PRO A 55 -11.81 0.84 -21.74
N GLY A 56 -11.86 1.68 -22.80
CA GLY A 56 -12.95 2.61 -22.99
C GLY A 56 -12.79 3.45 -24.26
N SER A 57 -13.91 3.88 -24.83
CA SER A 57 -13.91 4.61 -26.12
C SER A 57 -13.30 6.01 -26.01
N ARG A 58 -13.59 6.76 -24.94
CA ARG A 58 -13.10 8.14 -24.82
C ARG A 58 -11.59 8.22 -24.56
N SER A 59 -11.01 7.18 -23.95
CA SER A 59 -9.56 7.05 -23.75
C SER A 59 -8.80 6.53 -24.99
N ALA A 60 -9.49 6.21 -26.09
CA ALA A 60 -8.88 5.64 -27.29
C ALA A 60 -7.66 6.41 -27.82
N PRO A 61 -7.66 7.77 -27.92
CA PRO A 61 -6.46 8.48 -28.38
C PRO A 61 -5.22 8.20 -27.54
N MET A 62 -5.37 8.19 -26.21
CA MET A 62 -4.28 7.84 -25.30
C MET A 62 -3.88 6.38 -25.45
N ALA A 63 -4.84 5.46 -25.54
CA ALA A 63 -4.56 4.03 -25.69
C ALA A 63 -3.77 3.73 -26.97
N TYR A 64 -4.09 4.38 -28.08
CA TYR A 64 -3.34 4.24 -29.34
C TYR A 64 -1.94 4.83 -29.24
N ALA A 65 -1.78 6.04 -28.68
CA ALA A 65 -0.46 6.63 -28.47
C ALA A 65 0.42 5.78 -27.54
N LEU A 66 -0.16 5.20 -26.50
CA LEU A 66 0.54 4.26 -25.60
C LEU A 66 0.89 2.95 -26.31
N ALA A 67 0.01 2.42 -27.17
CA ALA A 67 0.31 1.24 -27.98
C ALA A 67 1.49 1.48 -28.94
N GLU A 68 1.57 2.65 -29.57
CA GLU A 68 2.70 3.07 -30.39
C GLU A 68 4.01 3.12 -29.56
N ALA A 69 3.95 3.74 -28.37
CA ALA A 69 5.10 3.83 -27.47
C ALA A 69 5.53 2.45 -26.94
N SER A 70 4.58 1.58 -26.65
CA SER A 70 4.85 0.21 -26.20
C SER A 70 5.46 -0.65 -27.32
N ALA A 71 4.96 -0.55 -28.54
CA ALA A 71 5.56 -1.23 -29.68
C ALA A 71 7.01 -0.75 -29.91
N ALA A 72 7.28 0.55 -29.72
CA ALA A 72 8.65 1.10 -29.77
C ALA A 72 9.51 0.75 -28.53
N GLY A 73 9.02 -0.04 -27.61
CA GLY A 73 9.76 -0.46 -26.42
C GLY A 73 9.95 0.63 -25.35
N ARG A 74 9.23 1.74 -25.38
CA ARG A 74 9.40 2.89 -24.47
C ARG A 74 8.61 2.79 -23.17
N VAL A 75 7.51 2.02 -23.15
CA VAL A 75 6.59 1.89 -22.01
C VAL A 75 6.08 0.45 -21.89
N GLU A 76 5.81 0.02 -20.68
CA GLU A 76 5.11 -1.23 -20.41
C GLU A 76 3.64 -0.95 -20.17
N LEU A 77 2.79 -1.63 -20.95
CA LEU A 77 1.35 -1.54 -20.82
C LEU A 77 0.80 -2.78 -20.14
N LEU A 78 -0.12 -2.55 -19.22
CA LEU A 78 -0.90 -3.60 -18.58
C LEU A 78 -2.38 -3.25 -18.72
N VAL A 79 -3.20 -4.23 -19.06
CA VAL A 79 -4.64 -4.03 -19.20
C VAL A 79 -5.38 -4.63 -18.00
N ARG A 80 -6.28 -3.86 -17.41
CA ARG A 80 -7.18 -4.29 -16.34
C ARG A 80 -8.60 -3.86 -16.66
N ILE A 81 -9.56 -4.79 -16.51
CA ILE A 81 -10.97 -4.50 -16.79
C ILE A 81 -11.58 -3.61 -15.68
N ASP A 82 -11.27 -3.90 -14.42
CA ASP A 82 -11.74 -3.16 -13.25
C ASP A 82 -10.78 -2.00 -12.95
N GLU A 83 -11.28 -0.77 -12.95
CA GLU A 83 -10.47 0.43 -12.74
C GLU A 83 -9.91 0.51 -11.32
N ARG A 84 -10.60 0.01 -10.31
CA ARG A 84 -10.08 -0.09 -8.96
C ARG A 84 -8.84 -0.99 -8.94
N SER A 85 -8.93 -2.16 -9.54
CA SER A 85 -7.78 -3.07 -9.70
C SER A 85 -6.66 -2.43 -10.52
N ALA A 86 -6.99 -1.66 -11.56
CA ALA A 86 -6.02 -0.91 -12.36
C ALA A 86 -5.25 0.12 -11.51
N GLY A 87 -5.97 0.91 -10.70
CA GLY A 87 -5.36 1.90 -9.82
C GLY A 87 -4.40 1.28 -8.80
N PHE A 88 -4.79 0.19 -8.13
CA PHE A 88 -3.94 -0.52 -7.18
C PHE A 88 -2.79 -1.28 -7.87
N THR A 89 -2.97 -1.76 -9.09
CA THR A 89 -1.84 -2.33 -9.87
C THR A 89 -0.81 -1.24 -10.19
N ALA A 90 -1.24 -0.04 -10.60
CA ALA A 90 -0.35 1.10 -10.84
C ALA A 90 0.35 1.55 -9.54
N LEU A 91 -0.36 1.57 -8.40
CA LEU A 91 0.23 1.81 -7.08
C LEU A 91 1.35 0.82 -6.77
N GLY A 92 1.11 -0.49 -6.99
CA GLY A 92 2.11 -1.53 -6.76
C GLY A 92 3.33 -1.41 -7.67
N LEU A 93 3.13 -1.03 -8.93
CA LEU A 93 4.23 -0.74 -9.86
C LEU A 93 5.08 0.44 -9.38
N ALA A 94 4.45 1.54 -8.95
CA ALA A 94 5.17 2.69 -8.43
C ALA A 94 5.95 2.36 -7.14
N LEU A 95 5.36 1.57 -6.23
CA LEU A 95 6.03 1.11 -5.01
C LEU A 95 7.28 0.26 -5.31
N ALA A 96 7.18 -0.69 -6.25
CA ALA A 96 8.27 -1.61 -6.53
C ALA A 96 9.41 -0.97 -7.32
N THR A 97 9.09 -0.01 -8.19
CA THR A 97 10.09 0.63 -9.08
C THR A 97 10.65 1.93 -8.53
N GLY A 98 9.99 2.53 -7.53
CA GLY A 98 10.35 3.86 -7.03
C GLY A 98 10.16 4.98 -8.08
N THR A 99 9.44 4.70 -9.18
CA THR A 99 9.19 5.64 -10.27
C THR A 99 7.70 5.89 -10.46
N PRO A 100 7.29 7.04 -11.05
CA PRO A 100 5.88 7.30 -11.29
C PRO A 100 5.26 6.23 -12.19
N ALA A 101 4.08 5.73 -11.80
CA ALA A 101 3.25 4.88 -12.65
C ALA A 101 1.93 5.57 -12.98
N ALA A 102 1.39 5.31 -14.17
CA ALA A 102 0.15 5.92 -14.59
C ALA A 102 -0.99 4.91 -14.71
N VAL A 103 -2.23 5.39 -14.52
CA VAL A 103 -3.45 4.64 -14.79
C VAL A 103 -4.33 5.45 -15.74
N LEU A 104 -4.74 4.82 -16.84
CA LEU A 104 -5.61 5.42 -17.84
C LEU A 104 -7.01 4.84 -17.75
N THR A 105 -8.02 5.70 -17.64
CA THR A 105 -9.43 5.30 -17.68
C THR A 105 -10.22 6.13 -18.70
N THR A 106 -11.36 5.58 -19.10
CA THR A 106 -12.38 6.34 -19.81
C THR A 106 -13.10 7.30 -18.85
N SER A 107 -14.16 7.97 -19.31
CA SER A 107 -14.92 8.95 -18.52
C SER A 107 -15.95 8.32 -17.58
N GLY A 108 -16.51 9.11 -16.70
CA GLY A 108 -17.64 8.74 -15.85
C GLY A 108 -17.22 7.97 -14.59
N THR A 109 -17.95 6.92 -14.25
CA THR A 109 -17.70 6.10 -13.05
C THR A 109 -16.33 5.42 -13.04
N ALA A 110 -15.73 5.20 -14.20
CA ALA A 110 -14.38 4.68 -14.34
C ALA A 110 -13.35 5.49 -13.54
N VAL A 111 -13.45 6.83 -13.61
CA VAL A 111 -12.58 7.74 -12.83
C VAL A 111 -12.87 7.61 -11.34
N GLY A 112 -14.15 7.56 -10.95
CA GLY A 112 -14.56 7.42 -9.55
C GLY A 112 -14.05 6.13 -8.88
N ASN A 113 -13.93 5.03 -9.63
CA ASN A 113 -13.39 3.75 -9.15
C ASN A 113 -11.92 3.83 -8.75
N LEU A 114 -11.18 4.84 -9.16
CA LEU A 114 -9.78 5.05 -8.77
C LEU A 114 -9.62 5.67 -7.38
N MET A 115 -10.68 6.24 -6.79
CA MET A 115 -10.60 6.97 -5.51
C MET A 115 -9.86 6.19 -4.40
N PRO A 116 -10.13 4.88 -4.15
CA PRO A 116 -9.42 4.15 -3.10
C PRO A 116 -7.90 4.10 -3.33
N ALA A 117 -7.46 3.84 -4.55
CA ALA A 117 -6.04 3.80 -4.89
C ALA A 117 -5.38 5.19 -4.80
N VAL A 118 -6.09 6.24 -5.22
CA VAL A 118 -5.63 7.64 -5.09
C VAL A 118 -5.47 8.03 -3.63
N MET A 119 -6.44 7.69 -2.77
CA MET A 119 -6.36 7.96 -1.33
C MET A 119 -5.18 7.22 -0.68
N GLU A 120 -4.97 5.95 -1.00
CA GLU A 120 -3.81 5.19 -0.49
C GLU A 120 -2.50 5.81 -0.98
N ALA A 121 -2.39 6.13 -2.27
CA ALA A 121 -1.22 6.80 -2.85
C ALA A 121 -0.93 8.16 -2.20
N ASN A 122 -1.98 8.94 -1.89
CA ASN A 122 -1.85 10.21 -1.19
C ASN A 122 -1.16 10.06 0.17
N HIS A 123 -1.70 9.17 1.00
CA HIS A 123 -1.21 8.98 2.38
C HIS A 123 0.10 8.17 2.46
N ALA A 124 0.43 7.41 1.41
CA ALA A 124 1.69 6.68 1.28
C ALA A 124 2.77 7.46 0.48
N ALA A 125 2.47 8.69 0.05
CA ALA A 125 3.37 9.53 -0.75
C ALA A 125 3.87 8.83 -2.04
N VAL A 126 3.01 8.03 -2.70
CA VAL A 126 3.35 7.29 -3.92
C VAL A 126 2.99 8.09 -5.16
N PRO A 127 3.92 8.27 -6.12
CA PRO A 127 3.68 9.04 -7.35
C PRO A 127 2.77 8.27 -8.33
N LEU A 128 1.46 8.46 -8.21
CA LEU A 128 0.44 7.85 -9.06
C LEU A 128 -0.15 8.90 -10.00
N ILE A 129 -0.10 8.67 -11.32
CA ILE A 129 -0.63 9.60 -12.32
C ILE A 129 -1.95 9.08 -12.87
N VAL A 130 -3.05 9.77 -12.54
CA VAL A 130 -4.37 9.47 -13.07
C VAL A 130 -4.54 10.21 -14.40
N LEU A 131 -4.70 9.46 -15.49
CA LEU A 131 -5.04 9.94 -16.81
C LEU A 131 -6.53 9.67 -17.05
N SER A 132 -7.38 10.64 -16.74
CA SER A 132 -8.83 10.53 -16.94
C SER A 132 -9.24 11.13 -18.27
N ALA A 133 -9.72 10.29 -19.20
CA ALA A 133 -10.24 10.80 -20.48
C ALA A 133 -11.64 11.39 -20.28
N ASP A 134 -11.90 12.52 -20.94
CA ASP A 134 -13.17 13.23 -20.79
C ASP A 134 -13.74 13.71 -22.15
N ARG A 135 -14.99 14.08 -22.11
CA ARG A 135 -15.66 14.75 -23.21
C ARG A 135 -15.25 16.21 -23.29
N PRO A 136 -15.21 16.78 -24.48
CA PRO A 136 -14.95 18.21 -24.64
C PRO A 136 -16.04 19.03 -23.95
N GLU A 137 -15.72 20.30 -23.67
CA GLU A 137 -16.54 21.20 -22.86
C GLU A 137 -17.97 21.35 -23.40
N GLU A 138 -18.14 21.41 -24.71
CA GLU A 138 -19.43 21.52 -25.36
C GLU A 138 -20.40 20.35 -25.12
N LEU A 139 -19.91 19.23 -24.66
CA LEU A 139 -20.72 18.05 -24.28
C LEU A 139 -20.94 17.93 -22.78
N ARG A 140 -20.25 18.70 -21.95
CA ARG A 140 -20.41 18.67 -20.49
C ARG A 140 -21.70 19.41 -20.10
N GLY A 141 -22.44 18.85 -19.13
CA GLY A 141 -23.70 19.44 -18.66
C GLY A 141 -24.89 19.28 -19.61
N THR A 142 -24.73 18.59 -20.74
CA THR A 142 -25.80 18.41 -21.77
C THR A 142 -26.59 17.11 -21.59
N GLY A 143 -26.26 16.29 -20.60
CA GLY A 143 -26.80 14.92 -20.47
C GLY A 143 -26.18 13.91 -21.44
N ALA A 144 -25.04 14.24 -22.06
CA ALA A 144 -24.31 13.32 -22.93
C ALA A 144 -23.93 12.05 -22.19
N ASN A 145 -24.02 10.91 -22.88
CA ASN A 145 -23.77 9.58 -22.29
C ASN A 145 -22.41 9.52 -21.58
N GLN A 146 -22.36 8.94 -20.37
CA GLN A 146 -21.15 8.69 -19.57
C GLN A 146 -20.35 10.00 -19.32
N THR A 147 -21.04 11.09 -19.02
CA THR A 147 -20.46 12.41 -18.74
C THR A 147 -20.80 12.81 -17.30
N THR A 148 -19.80 13.28 -16.57
CA THR A 148 -19.95 13.79 -15.20
C THR A 148 -18.96 14.94 -14.99
N VAL A 149 -18.96 15.56 -13.81
CA VAL A 149 -17.94 16.53 -13.41
C VAL A 149 -16.69 15.75 -12.98
N GLN A 150 -15.72 15.67 -13.88
CA GLN A 150 -14.45 14.95 -13.65
C GLN A 150 -13.29 15.84 -13.21
N PRO A 151 -13.18 17.08 -13.70
CA PRO A 151 -12.15 17.98 -13.20
C PRO A 151 -12.24 18.07 -11.68
N ASP A 152 -11.07 17.95 -11.02
CA ASP A 152 -10.94 18.03 -9.56
C ASP A 152 -11.76 16.99 -8.77
N LEU A 153 -12.08 15.84 -9.39
CA LEU A 153 -12.89 14.80 -8.75
C LEU A 153 -12.27 14.26 -7.45
N PHE A 154 -10.95 14.25 -7.37
CA PHE A 154 -10.22 13.74 -6.21
C PHE A 154 -9.96 14.80 -5.12
N GLY A 155 -10.24 16.09 -5.40
CA GLY A 155 -10.08 17.19 -4.45
C GLY A 155 -8.71 17.21 -3.79
N GLU A 156 -8.68 17.28 -2.47
CA GLU A 156 -7.46 17.31 -1.66
C GLU A 156 -6.66 16.00 -1.65
N GLN A 157 -7.15 14.93 -2.29
CA GLN A 157 -6.45 13.66 -2.35
C GLN A 157 -5.33 13.63 -3.39
N VAL A 158 -5.20 14.67 -4.22
CA VAL A 158 -4.14 14.77 -5.24
C VAL A 158 -3.26 16.00 -5.02
N ARG A 159 -1.99 15.90 -5.42
CA ARG A 159 -1.02 17.00 -5.35
C ARG A 159 -1.26 18.07 -6.41
N PHE A 160 -1.86 17.68 -7.52
CA PHE A 160 -2.16 18.55 -8.64
C PHE A 160 -3.32 17.95 -9.44
N ALA A 161 -4.21 18.82 -9.91
CA ALA A 161 -5.26 18.48 -10.84
C ALA A 161 -5.26 19.48 -12.00
N ALA A 162 -5.42 19.00 -13.23
CA ALA A 162 -5.55 19.84 -14.41
C ALA A 162 -6.68 19.34 -15.32
N ASP A 163 -7.51 20.25 -15.76
CA ASP A 163 -8.46 20.03 -16.86
C ASP A 163 -7.85 20.55 -18.17
N ILE A 164 -7.60 19.65 -19.11
CA ILE A 164 -6.90 19.91 -20.36
C ILE A 164 -7.94 19.94 -21.50
N PRO A 165 -8.29 21.13 -22.02
CA PRO A 165 -9.32 21.25 -23.01
C PRO A 165 -8.95 20.55 -24.33
N ALA A 166 -9.97 20.01 -25.02
CA ALA A 166 -9.79 19.42 -26.34
C ALA A 166 -9.28 20.44 -27.35
N GLY A 167 -8.27 20.04 -28.13
CA GLY A 167 -7.64 20.90 -29.12
C GLY A 167 -6.46 21.73 -28.63
N THR A 168 -6.10 21.60 -27.35
CA THR A 168 -4.94 22.28 -26.74
C THR A 168 -3.76 21.31 -26.51
N SER A 169 -2.55 21.85 -26.35
CA SER A 169 -1.39 21.03 -26.00
C SER A 169 -1.41 20.64 -24.50
N PRO A 170 -1.28 19.35 -24.15
CA PRO A 170 -1.23 18.90 -22.78
C PRO A 170 0.14 19.08 -22.12
N GLN A 171 1.18 19.44 -22.87
CA GLN A 171 2.57 19.41 -22.46
C GLN A 171 2.81 20.04 -21.09
N ARG A 172 2.45 21.32 -20.92
CA ARG A 172 2.70 22.04 -19.67
C ARG A 172 1.97 21.45 -18.48
N ALA A 173 0.73 20.99 -18.66
CA ALA A 173 -0.04 20.39 -17.59
C ALA A 173 0.58 19.05 -17.14
N VAL A 174 1.06 18.24 -18.10
CA VAL A 174 1.73 16.97 -17.82
C VAL A 174 3.07 17.20 -17.12
N GLU A 175 3.90 18.15 -17.57
CA GLU A 175 5.18 18.53 -16.92
C GLU A 175 4.96 18.97 -15.47
N THR A 176 3.95 19.83 -15.23
CA THR A 176 3.61 20.30 -13.88
C THR A 176 3.10 19.15 -13.01
N GLY A 177 2.22 18.29 -13.55
CA GLY A 177 1.72 17.11 -12.86
C GLY A 177 2.83 16.15 -12.47
N LEU A 178 3.78 15.87 -13.37
CA LEU A 178 4.97 15.05 -13.07
C LEU A 178 5.80 15.63 -11.93
N SER A 179 6.08 16.95 -11.99
CA SER A 179 6.82 17.63 -10.93
C SER A 179 6.09 17.55 -9.58
N ALA A 180 4.78 17.68 -9.56
CA ALA A 180 3.97 17.53 -8.35
C ALA A 180 3.95 16.08 -7.85
N ALA A 181 3.78 15.11 -8.76
CA ALA A 181 3.74 13.70 -8.40
C ALA A 181 5.05 13.21 -7.76
N THR A 182 6.18 13.70 -8.25
CA THR A 182 7.52 13.30 -7.78
C THR A 182 8.05 14.11 -6.59
N GLY A 183 7.28 15.09 -6.08
CA GLY A 183 7.72 15.93 -4.96
C GLY A 183 8.82 16.91 -5.33
N ALA A 184 8.86 17.36 -6.60
CA ALA A 184 9.85 18.36 -7.04
C ALA A 184 9.59 19.77 -6.48
N PHE A 185 8.42 20.02 -5.88
CA PHE A 185 8.11 21.27 -5.18
C PHE A 185 8.56 21.15 -3.70
N PRO A 186 9.27 22.15 -3.14
CA PRO A 186 9.94 22.04 -1.84
C PRO A 186 9.06 21.63 -0.66
N ASP A 187 7.82 22.10 -0.62
CA ASP A 187 6.91 21.87 0.51
C ASP A 187 5.84 20.81 0.22
N LEU A 188 5.96 20.09 -0.90
CA LEU A 188 4.97 19.13 -1.35
C LEU A 188 5.58 17.72 -1.38
N PRO A 189 5.08 16.77 -0.55
CA PRO A 189 5.53 15.38 -0.65
C PRO A 189 5.12 14.78 -1.99
N PRO A 190 5.81 13.74 -2.48
CA PRO A 190 5.33 12.95 -3.61
C PRO A 190 3.89 12.50 -3.42
N GLY A 191 3.19 12.16 -4.48
CA GLY A 191 1.82 11.68 -4.36
C GLY A 191 1.05 11.65 -5.67
N PRO A 192 -0.26 11.33 -5.62
CA PRO A 192 -1.07 11.22 -6.82
C PRO A 192 -1.38 12.57 -7.45
N VAL A 193 -1.61 12.55 -8.78
CA VAL A 193 -2.06 13.72 -9.57
C VAL A 193 -3.16 13.30 -10.53
N GLN A 194 -4.03 14.24 -10.91
CA GLN A 194 -5.07 14.03 -11.91
C GLN A 194 -4.80 14.90 -13.15
N LEU A 195 -4.74 14.25 -14.32
CA LEU A 195 -4.70 14.90 -15.62
C LEU A 195 -5.98 14.52 -16.38
N ASN A 196 -6.96 15.42 -16.38
CA ASN A 196 -8.24 15.24 -17.06
C ASN A 196 -8.11 15.71 -18.52
N LEU A 197 -8.11 14.75 -19.46
CA LEU A 197 -7.82 14.97 -20.87
C LEU A 197 -9.10 14.92 -21.69
N ALA A 198 -9.55 16.05 -22.18
CA ALA A 198 -10.72 16.13 -23.06
C ALA A 198 -10.35 15.84 -24.53
N PHE A 199 -11.13 14.99 -25.20
CA PHE A 199 -10.89 14.61 -26.58
C PHE A 199 -12.14 14.83 -27.43
N ARG A 200 -11.97 15.43 -28.63
CA ARG A 200 -12.97 15.52 -29.71
C ARG A 200 -12.74 14.43 -30.75
N ASP A 201 -13.80 14.01 -31.40
CA ASP A 201 -13.71 13.13 -32.55
C ASP A 201 -12.89 13.77 -33.71
N PRO A 202 -12.15 12.96 -34.51
CA PRO A 202 -12.06 11.50 -34.43
C PRO A 202 -11.14 11.02 -33.27
N LEU A 203 -11.56 9.93 -32.56
CA LEU A 203 -10.83 9.35 -31.44
C LEU A 203 -9.89 8.22 -31.85
N VAL A 204 -9.95 7.81 -33.12
CA VAL A 204 -9.18 6.69 -33.65
C VAL A 204 -8.19 7.17 -34.71
N PRO A 205 -7.06 6.48 -34.90
CA PRO A 205 -6.11 6.80 -35.95
C PRO A 205 -6.72 6.57 -37.34
N SER A 206 -6.08 7.12 -38.36
CA SER A 206 -6.45 6.83 -39.75
C SER A 206 -6.21 5.33 -40.03
N PRO A 207 -7.09 4.68 -40.84
CA PRO A 207 -6.87 3.30 -41.28
C PRO A 207 -5.53 3.06 -42.02
N ARG A 208 -4.85 4.13 -42.42
CA ARG A 208 -3.54 4.09 -43.09
C ARG A 208 -2.38 4.15 -42.10
N ASP A 209 -2.65 4.54 -40.86
CA ASP A 209 -1.64 4.59 -39.82
C ASP A 209 -1.46 3.14 -39.26
N GLY A 210 -0.23 2.65 -39.22
CA GLY A 210 0.11 1.33 -38.66
C GLY A 210 0.85 1.51 -37.35
N LEU A 211 0.83 0.46 -36.52
CA LEU A 211 1.72 0.40 -35.38
C LEU A 211 3.16 0.17 -35.86
N PRO A 212 4.18 0.72 -35.19
CA PRO A 212 5.57 0.34 -35.40
C PRO A 212 5.74 -1.17 -35.21
N GLU A 213 6.77 -1.74 -35.86
CA GLU A 213 7.16 -3.12 -35.58
C GLU A 213 7.53 -3.27 -34.10
N ALA A 214 6.98 -4.28 -33.44
CA ALA A 214 7.18 -4.46 -32.03
C ALA A 214 8.63 -4.84 -31.71
N VAL A 215 9.25 -4.13 -30.78
CA VAL A 215 10.57 -4.46 -30.25
C VAL A 215 10.40 -5.51 -29.16
N GLU A 216 11.01 -6.68 -29.35
CA GLU A 216 11.03 -7.73 -28.33
C GLU A 216 11.83 -7.26 -27.11
N ARG A 217 11.18 -7.25 -25.94
CA ARG A 217 11.82 -6.93 -24.67
C ARG A 217 12.23 -8.21 -23.97
N GLN A 218 13.51 -8.28 -23.61
CA GLN A 218 13.98 -9.30 -22.68
C GLN A 218 13.89 -8.75 -21.26
N ARG A 219 13.08 -9.42 -20.43
CA ARG A 219 13.03 -9.14 -19.01
C ARG A 219 13.88 -10.15 -18.26
N TYR A 220 14.72 -9.66 -17.40
CA TYR A 220 15.54 -10.49 -16.52
C TYR A 220 15.03 -10.38 -15.10
N ARG A 221 14.88 -11.50 -14.41
CA ARG A 221 14.67 -11.47 -12.98
C ARG A 221 15.85 -10.78 -12.31
N VAL A 222 15.54 -9.85 -11.44
CA VAL A 222 16.51 -9.14 -10.60
C VAL A 222 16.66 -9.92 -9.30
N GLY A 223 17.88 -10.24 -8.91
CA GLY A 223 18.14 -10.83 -7.59
C GLY A 223 17.84 -9.82 -6.49
N PHE A 224 17.37 -10.31 -5.34
CA PHE A 224 17.23 -9.46 -4.18
C PHE A 224 18.61 -9.04 -3.67
N GLU A 225 18.84 -7.73 -3.58
CA GLU A 225 20.01 -7.15 -2.95
C GLU A 225 19.57 -6.45 -1.66
N PRO A 226 20.02 -6.95 -0.49
CA PRO A 226 19.67 -6.33 0.77
C PRO A 226 20.24 -4.92 0.88
N LEU A 227 19.37 -3.95 1.15
CA LEU A 227 19.81 -2.58 1.41
C LEU A 227 20.18 -2.43 2.89
N VAL A 228 21.47 -2.46 3.17
CA VAL A 228 22.05 -2.22 4.50
C VAL A 228 22.81 -0.90 4.48
N MET A 229 22.46 -0.03 5.42
CA MET A 229 23.18 1.24 5.60
C MET A 229 24.21 1.13 6.72
N ASN A 230 25.29 1.89 6.61
CA ASN A 230 26.28 2.01 7.66
C ASN A 230 26.41 3.48 8.06
N LEU A 231 26.23 3.73 9.35
CA LEU A 231 26.53 5.01 9.99
C LEU A 231 27.78 4.84 10.87
N PRO A 232 28.60 5.88 11.04
CA PRO A 232 29.71 5.84 11.99
C PRO A 232 29.15 5.63 13.42
N PRO A 233 29.92 4.96 14.29
CA PRO A 233 29.53 4.84 15.70
C PRO A 233 29.26 6.21 16.32
N ALA A 234 28.30 6.28 17.21
CA ALA A 234 27.98 7.50 17.94
C ALA A 234 29.21 8.01 18.71
N PRO A 235 29.43 9.33 18.75
CA PRO A 235 30.51 9.93 19.54
C PRO A 235 30.44 9.50 21.02
N GLU A 236 31.58 9.25 21.64
CA GLU A 236 31.66 8.79 23.03
C GLU A 236 31.23 9.85 24.03
N ASP A 237 31.27 11.11 23.68
CA ASP A 237 30.86 12.26 24.49
C ASP A 237 29.35 12.52 24.47
N LEU A 238 28.59 11.82 23.61
CA LEU A 238 27.15 11.88 23.68
C LEU A 238 26.63 11.31 25.02
N PRO A 239 25.62 11.97 25.63
CA PRO A 239 25.08 11.53 26.92
C PRO A 239 24.42 10.14 26.80
N GLU A 240 24.63 9.31 27.82
CA GLU A 240 23.88 8.05 27.92
C GLU A 240 22.42 8.32 28.27
N ARG A 241 21.51 7.69 27.50
CA ARG A 241 20.06 7.85 27.65
C ARG A 241 19.32 6.55 27.44
N ARG A 242 18.18 6.41 28.09
CA ARG A 242 17.26 5.27 27.89
C ARG A 242 16.32 5.59 26.73
N THR A 243 16.91 5.70 25.54
CA THR A 243 16.22 5.94 24.29
C THR A 243 15.90 4.62 23.61
N VAL A 244 14.76 4.52 22.94
CA VAL A 244 14.41 3.46 22.00
C VAL A 244 14.21 4.04 20.60
N VAL A 245 14.61 3.28 19.57
CA VAL A 245 14.32 3.60 18.17
C VAL A 245 13.06 2.85 17.76
N LEU A 246 12.04 3.58 17.35
CA LEU A 246 10.79 3.03 16.83
C LEU A 246 10.74 3.23 15.32
N ALA A 247 10.80 2.13 14.57
CA ALA A 247 10.71 2.13 13.12
C ALA A 247 9.31 1.70 12.68
N GLY A 248 8.49 2.67 12.27
CA GLY A 248 7.18 2.44 11.69
C GLY A 248 7.23 2.11 10.20
N HIS A 249 6.06 2.07 9.55
CA HIS A 249 5.97 1.85 8.10
C HIS A 249 6.87 2.83 7.34
N ASP A 250 7.60 2.30 6.35
CA ASP A 250 8.49 3.07 5.45
C ASP A 250 9.65 3.82 6.16
N ALA A 251 10.07 3.32 7.33
CA ALA A 251 11.22 3.88 8.05
C ALA A 251 12.55 3.75 7.26
N GLY A 252 12.67 2.68 6.49
CA GLY A 252 13.88 2.35 5.74
C GLY A 252 15.05 1.84 6.61
N PRO A 253 16.13 1.36 5.97
CA PRO A 253 17.29 0.78 6.66
C PRO A 253 18.08 1.81 7.48
N VAL A 254 17.83 3.11 7.31
CA VAL A 254 18.44 4.17 8.11
C VAL A 254 18.09 4.05 9.60
N ALA A 255 16.89 3.52 9.93
CA ALA A 255 16.46 3.33 11.31
C ALA A 255 17.30 2.23 12.01
N GLU A 256 17.59 1.14 11.34
CA GLU A 256 18.51 0.09 11.85
C GLU A 256 19.92 0.64 12.03
N ALA A 257 20.45 1.30 10.98
CA ALA A 257 21.79 1.86 11.01
C ALA A 257 21.95 2.87 12.16
N PHE A 258 20.94 3.70 12.41
CA PHE A 258 20.93 4.66 13.52
C PHE A 258 20.89 3.93 14.88
N ALA A 259 20.00 2.96 15.05
CA ALA A 259 19.89 2.19 16.28
C ALA A 259 21.21 1.49 16.63
N ARG A 260 21.85 0.87 15.62
CA ARG A 260 23.13 0.18 15.77
C ARG A 260 24.27 1.15 16.07
N ALA A 261 24.36 2.27 15.37
CA ALA A 261 25.41 3.28 15.59
C ALA A 261 25.34 3.89 17.00
N HIS A 262 24.14 4.08 17.56
CA HIS A 262 23.91 4.69 18.88
C HIS A 262 23.72 3.66 20.00
N ASN A 263 23.91 2.36 19.74
CA ASN A 263 23.71 1.28 20.70
C ASN A 263 22.32 1.30 21.38
N LEU A 264 21.26 1.56 20.59
CA LEU A 264 19.88 1.70 21.05
C LEU A 264 19.04 0.46 20.67
N PRO A 265 18.05 0.07 21.49
CA PRO A 265 17.08 -0.96 21.11
C PRO A 265 16.25 -0.49 19.91
N LEU A 266 16.05 -1.39 18.94
CA LEU A 266 15.24 -1.15 17.74
C LEU A 266 13.91 -1.90 17.83
N LEU A 267 12.80 -1.15 17.83
CA LEU A 267 11.42 -1.61 17.85
C LEU A 267 10.82 -1.38 16.46
N ALA A 268 10.88 -2.40 15.60
CA ALA A 268 10.57 -2.23 14.18
C ALA A 268 9.28 -2.93 13.78
N GLU A 269 8.33 -2.19 13.19
CA GLU A 269 7.15 -2.77 12.54
C GLU A 269 7.55 -3.63 11.32
N PRO A 270 6.77 -4.63 10.92
CA PRO A 270 7.12 -5.51 9.80
C PRO A 270 7.37 -4.78 8.47
N SER A 271 6.58 -3.75 8.17
CA SER A 271 6.71 -2.96 6.94
C SER A 271 7.64 -1.75 7.05
N SER A 272 8.47 -1.72 8.09
CA SER A 272 9.47 -0.66 8.28
C SER A 272 10.69 -0.78 7.35
N ASN A 273 10.94 -1.97 6.80
CA ASN A 273 12.21 -2.30 6.14
C ASN A 273 13.47 -2.05 7.02
N ALA A 274 13.28 -2.08 8.35
CA ALA A 274 14.32 -1.95 9.36
C ALA A 274 14.31 -3.10 10.38
N ARG A 275 13.43 -4.14 10.23
CA ARG A 275 13.25 -5.22 11.20
C ARG A 275 14.35 -6.29 11.06
N PHE A 276 15.60 -5.87 11.24
CA PHE A 276 16.77 -6.73 11.16
C PHE A 276 17.92 -6.13 12.00
N GLY A 277 19.05 -6.84 12.06
CA GLY A 277 20.26 -6.40 12.72
C GLY A 277 20.33 -6.72 14.22
N PRO A 278 21.50 -6.45 14.84
CA PRO A 278 21.80 -6.91 16.21
C PRO A 278 21.00 -6.19 17.30
N ASN A 279 20.44 -5.01 17.02
CA ASN A 279 19.71 -4.21 18.00
C ASN A 279 18.19 -4.43 17.91
N ALA A 280 17.71 -5.20 16.91
CA ALA A 280 16.30 -5.43 16.69
C ALA A 280 15.70 -6.36 17.76
N VAL A 281 14.64 -5.88 18.42
CA VAL A 281 13.97 -6.59 19.52
C VAL A 281 12.78 -7.38 18.98
N GLY A 282 12.58 -8.62 19.45
CA GLY A 282 11.50 -9.53 19.06
C GLY A 282 10.10 -8.98 19.32
N PRO A 283 9.19 -9.64 20.05
CA PRO A 283 7.80 -9.19 20.20
C PRO A 283 7.68 -7.93 21.09
N TYR A 284 8.36 -6.86 20.71
CA TYR A 284 8.57 -5.62 21.46
C TYR A 284 7.28 -5.00 22.00
N ARG A 285 6.18 -5.12 21.27
CA ARG A 285 4.90 -4.54 21.69
C ARG A 285 4.36 -5.12 23.01
N LEU A 286 4.78 -6.34 23.37
CA LEU A 286 4.44 -6.98 24.65
C LEU A 286 5.44 -6.63 25.76
N LEU A 287 6.57 -6.01 25.42
CA LEU A 287 7.59 -5.58 26.38
C LEU A 287 7.32 -4.18 26.94
N LEU A 288 6.61 -3.33 26.19
CA LEU A 288 6.46 -1.90 26.51
C LEU A 288 5.88 -1.64 27.90
N GLU A 289 5.00 -2.50 28.41
CA GLU A 289 4.42 -2.37 29.75
C GLU A 289 5.47 -2.57 30.87
N HIS A 290 6.55 -3.31 30.61
CA HIS A 290 7.62 -3.57 31.58
C HIS A 290 8.67 -2.44 31.67
N PHE A 291 8.68 -1.53 30.68
CA PHE A 291 9.56 -0.36 30.63
C PHE A 291 8.79 0.96 30.83
N GLY A 292 7.65 0.88 31.50
CA GLY A 292 6.81 2.02 31.84
C GLY A 292 7.29 2.81 33.05
N PRO A 293 6.53 3.85 33.45
CA PRO A 293 6.80 4.59 34.68
C PRO A 293 6.82 3.67 35.90
N GLY A 294 7.83 3.83 36.76
CA GLY A 294 7.99 2.98 37.95
C GLY A 294 8.75 1.69 37.72
N SER A 295 9.10 1.33 36.49
CA SER A 295 10.06 0.26 36.22
C SER A 295 11.48 0.69 36.64
N ILE A 296 12.38 -0.29 36.81
CA ILE A 296 13.78 -0.04 37.15
C ILE A 296 14.48 0.79 36.06
N GLN A 297 14.12 0.52 34.80
CA GLN A 297 14.66 1.20 33.62
C GLN A 297 13.52 1.72 32.74
N PRO A 298 12.84 2.83 33.08
CA PRO A 298 11.80 3.37 32.24
C PRO A 298 12.38 3.97 30.94
N ILE A 299 11.62 3.89 29.84
CA ILE A 299 11.92 4.62 28.62
C ILE A 299 11.84 6.12 28.89
N GLU A 300 12.88 6.87 28.50
CA GLU A 300 12.95 8.33 28.63
C GLU A 300 12.64 9.01 27.28
N ARG A 301 13.13 8.44 26.20
CA ARG A 301 13.03 9.02 24.85
C ARG A 301 12.65 8.00 23.80
N VAL A 302 11.94 8.49 22.79
CA VAL A 302 11.62 7.74 21.58
C VAL A 302 12.13 8.52 20.37
N VAL A 303 12.93 7.87 19.54
CA VAL A 303 13.28 8.35 18.20
C VAL A 303 12.43 7.57 17.20
N LEU A 304 11.65 8.30 16.42
CA LEU A 304 10.70 7.74 15.46
C LEU A 304 11.20 7.89 14.04
N PHE A 305 11.24 6.79 13.30
CA PHE A 305 11.44 6.73 11.85
C PHE A 305 10.18 6.19 11.19
N GLY A 306 9.75 6.80 10.10
CA GLY A 306 8.55 6.40 9.39
C GLY A 306 7.27 6.56 10.23
N ARG A 307 6.21 5.86 9.84
CA ARG A 307 4.87 6.00 10.44
C ARG A 307 4.45 4.73 11.17
N PRO A 308 4.39 4.69 12.52
CA PRO A 308 3.85 3.54 13.24
C PRO A 308 2.32 3.49 13.09
N THR A 309 1.80 2.32 12.72
CA THR A 309 0.39 2.16 12.34
C THR A 309 -0.29 0.91 12.90
N LEU A 310 0.43 0.05 13.63
CA LEU A 310 -0.07 -1.29 13.91
C LEU A 310 -0.63 -1.49 15.30
N SER A 311 0.05 -1.02 16.35
CA SER A 311 -0.25 -1.48 17.70
C SER A 311 -0.64 -0.37 18.67
N ARG A 312 -1.65 -0.66 19.53
CA ARG A 312 -2.07 0.25 20.61
C ARG A 312 -0.98 0.50 21.65
N PRO A 313 -0.16 -0.49 22.08
CA PRO A 313 0.95 -0.23 23.00
C PRO A 313 1.92 0.84 22.48
N VAL A 314 2.23 0.84 21.17
CA VAL A 314 3.06 1.88 20.55
C VAL A 314 2.36 3.24 20.55
N ALA A 315 1.08 3.28 20.18
CA ALA A 315 0.31 4.53 20.22
C ALA A 315 0.23 5.08 21.67
N SER A 316 0.06 4.19 22.67
CA SER A 316 0.05 4.59 24.09
C SER A 316 1.42 5.09 24.55
N LEU A 317 2.53 4.48 24.06
CA LEU A 317 3.89 4.95 24.35
C LEU A 317 4.09 6.39 23.85
N LEU A 318 3.73 6.66 22.60
CA LEU A 318 3.87 7.98 21.99
C LEU A 318 2.94 9.04 22.59
N ALA A 319 1.83 8.64 23.20
CA ALA A 319 0.90 9.55 23.87
C ALA A 319 1.32 9.93 25.32
N ARG A 320 2.40 9.34 25.84
CA ARG A 320 2.86 9.59 27.22
C ARG A 320 3.54 10.95 27.33
N ALA A 321 3.08 11.77 28.29
CA ALA A 321 3.64 13.11 28.55
C ALA A 321 5.00 13.10 29.26
N ASP A 322 5.42 11.96 29.84
CA ASP A 322 6.69 11.79 30.52
C ASP A 322 7.81 11.28 29.58
N ILE A 323 7.51 11.09 28.30
CA ILE A 323 8.45 10.67 27.26
C ILE A 323 8.68 11.82 26.28
N GLU A 324 9.95 12.17 26.06
CA GLU A 324 10.33 13.04 24.96
C GLU A 324 10.40 12.21 23.66
N SER A 325 9.83 12.72 22.58
CA SER A 325 9.85 12.02 21.28
C SER A 325 10.28 12.95 20.15
N ALA A 326 11.09 12.42 19.22
CA ALA A 326 11.50 13.11 18.00
C ALA A 326 11.20 12.23 16.78
N LEU A 327 10.79 12.89 15.70
CA LEU A 327 10.52 12.26 14.40
C LEU A 327 11.61 12.65 13.41
N TYR A 328 12.29 11.68 12.83
CA TYR A 328 13.17 11.92 11.69
C TYR A 328 12.35 12.19 10.43
N GLN A 329 12.43 13.41 9.92
CA GLN A 329 11.64 13.89 8.79
C GLN A 329 12.48 14.71 7.82
N PRO A 330 13.37 14.07 7.02
CA PRO A 330 14.26 14.77 6.09
C PRO A 330 13.56 15.41 4.91
N VAL A 331 12.33 14.98 4.63
CA VAL A 331 11.47 15.49 3.55
C VAL A 331 10.03 15.61 4.04
N PRO A 332 9.20 16.47 3.42
CA PRO A 332 7.78 16.56 3.75
C PRO A 332 7.07 15.20 3.60
N VAL A 333 6.14 14.90 4.50
CA VAL A 333 5.32 13.69 4.49
C VAL A 333 3.84 14.03 4.50
N ALA A 334 3.02 13.21 3.85
CA ALA A 334 1.59 13.49 3.67
C ALA A 334 0.73 13.31 4.94
N TRP A 335 1.26 12.63 5.95
CA TRP A 335 0.52 12.23 7.16
C TRP A 335 0.89 13.05 8.41
N TYR A 336 1.77 14.02 8.30
CA TYR A 336 2.23 14.85 9.41
C TYR A 336 1.84 16.31 9.17
N GLU A 337 1.10 16.88 10.14
CA GLU A 337 0.79 18.30 10.20
C GLU A 337 1.47 18.93 11.42
N PRO A 338 2.27 19.99 11.27
CA PRO A 338 2.87 20.70 12.39
C PRO A 338 1.81 21.13 13.43
N GLY A 339 2.10 20.85 14.70
CA GLY A 339 1.20 21.18 15.81
C GLY A 339 0.05 20.21 16.07
N ARG A 340 -0.09 19.15 15.25
CA ARG A 340 -1.07 18.08 15.49
C ARG A 340 -0.50 16.90 16.27
N ARG A 341 0.82 16.79 16.32
CA ARG A 341 1.55 15.75 17.03
C ARG A 341 2.56 16.39 17.99
N THR A 342 3.00 15.61 18.97
CA THR A 342 3.90 16.08 20.04
C THR A 342 5.38 15.82 19.75
N GLU A 343 5.68 14.97 18.77
CA GLU A 343 7.07 14.65 18.40
C GLU A 343 7.76 15.88 17.78
N LEU A 344 9.01 16.09 18.18
CA LEU A 344 9.88 17.11 17.59
C LEU A 344 10.32 16.66 16.19
N PRO A 345 9.93 17.34 15.09
CA PRO A 345 10.44 17.01 13.78
C PRO A 345 11.89 17.44 13.62
N LEU A 346 12.75 16.52 13.18
CA LEU A 346 14.18 16.74 12.93
C LEU A 346 14.53 16.27 11.51
N GLU A 347 15.18 17.15 10.75
CA GLU A 347 15.43 16.93 9.33
C GLU A 347 16.76 16.19 9.07
N ASN A 348 17.69 16.23 10.02
CA ASN A 348 19.01 15.63 9.84
C ASN A 348 19.38 14.68 10.99
N LEU A 349 20.29 13.74 10.68
CA LEU A 349 20.72 12.72 11.64
C LEU A 349 21.58 13.27 12.78
N ALA A 350 22.25 14.42 12.62
CA ALA A 350 23.09 14.98 13.67
C ALA A 350 22.22 15.53 14.83
N ASP A 351 21.20 16.34 14.52
CA ASP A 351 20.24 16.83 15.52
C ASP A 351 19.49 15.67 16.19
N LEU A 352 19.18 14.63 15.41
CA LEU A 352 18.56 13.43 15.93
C LEU A 352 19.48 12.67 16.90
N ALA A 353 20.79 12.61 16.60
CA ALA A 353 21.82 12.01 17.45
C ALA A 353 21.95 12.77 18.79
N ASP A 354 21.98 14.09 18.75
CA ASP A 354 22.02 14.94 19.95
C ASP A 354 20.76 14.74 20.81
N PHE A 355 19.60 14.61 20.19
CA PHE A 355 18.36 14.31 20.89
C PHE A 355 18.40 12.90 21.49
N ALA A 356 18.79 11.89 20.73
CA ALA A 356 18.75 10.48 21.13
C ALA A 356 19.78 10.15 22.22
N GLY A 357 20.96 10.75 22.15
CA GLY A 357 22.13 10.32 22.90
C GLY A 357 22.63 8.94 22.44
N ARG A 358 23.25 8.19 23.36
CA ARG A 358 23.66 6.80 23.14
C ARG A 358 23.10 5.90 24.23
N GLY A 359 22.85 4.63 23.91
CA GLY A 359 22.47 3.62 24.88
C GLY A 359 23.68 3.06 25.61
N SER A 360 23.56 2.81 26.92
CA SER A 360 24.54 1.99 27.61
C SER A 360 24.42 0.53 27.16
N SER A 361 25.49 -0.25 27.29
CA SER A 361 25.42 -1.70 27.00
C SER A 361 24.36 -2.39 27.87
N ALA A 362 24.24 -1.99 29.13
CA ALA A 362 23.23 -2.55 30.03
C ALA A 362 21.80 -2.26 29.58
N TRP A 363 21.54 -1.08 28.97
CA TRP A 363 20.24 -0.74 28.41
C TRP A 363 19.87 -1.63 27.22
N LEU A 364 20.74 -1.74 26.22
CA LEU A 364 20.52 -2.59 25.05
C LEU A 364 20.40 -4.06 25.43
N ASP A 365 21.33 -4.58 26.25
CA ASP A 365 21.32 -5.97 26.71
C ASP A 365 20.03 -6.34 27.43
N THR A 366 19.48 -5.43 28.23
CA THR A 366 18.21 -5.66 28.93
C THR A 366 17.06 -5.87 27.95
N TRP A 367 16.98 -5.04 26.90
CA TRP A 367 15.95 -5.18 25.86
C TRP A 367 16.12 -6.46 25.04
N LEU A 368 17.34 -6.80 24.65
CA LEU A 368 17.61 -8.01 23.86
C LEU A 368 17.31 -9.29 24.66
N LEU A 369 17.67 -9.33 25.95
CA LEU A 369 17.33 -10.46 26.82
C LEU A 369 15.83 -10.58 27.08
N ALA A 370 15.15 -9.46 27.33
CA ALA A 370 13.69 -9.44 27.47
C ALA A 370 13.00 -9.89 26.17
N GLY A 371 13.48 -9.41 25.02
CA GLY A 371 12.97 -9.81 23.70
C GLY A 371 13.18 -11.30 23.41
N SER A 372 14.35 -11.84 23.76
CA SER A 372 14.65 -13.27 23.61
C SER A 372 13.75 -14.13 24.50
N ALA A 373 13.57 -13.75 25.76
CA ALA A 373 12.68 -14.47 26.69
C ALA A 373 11.22 -14.41 26.21
N ALA A 374 10.78 -13.26 25.75
CA ALA A 374 9.45 -13.07 25.18
C ALA A 374 9.22 -13.95 23.95
N GLN A 375 10.18 -13.98 23.02
CA GLN A 375 10.09 -14.83 21.82
C GLN A 375 10.03 -16.31 22.19
N HIS A 376 10.87 -16.76 23.12
CA HIS A 376 10.86 -18.15 23.57
C HIS A 376 9.50 -18.54 24.19
N ALA A 377 8.95 -17.70 25.05
CA ALA A 377 7.64 -17.94 25.66
C ALA A 377 6.52 -17.97 24.63
N LEU A 378 6.54 -17.07 23.65
CA LEU A 378 5.60 -17.07 22.53
C LEU A 378 5.70 -18.35 21.70
N ASP A 379 6.92 -18.76 21.32
CA ASP A 379 7.15 -19.95 20.52
C ASP A 379 6.68 -21.23 21.26
N GLN A 380 6.86 -21.30 22.58
CA GLN A 380 6.32 -22.40 23.38
C GLN A 380 4.79 -22.48 23.29
N VAL A 381 4.08 -21.37 23.55
CA VAL A 381 2.61 -21.36 23.50
C VAL A 381 2.10 -21.71 22.10
N VAL A 382 2.73 -21.17 21.05
CA VAL A 382 2.32 -21.45 19.65
C VAL A 382 2.61 -22.90 19.27
N SER A 383 3.69 -23.49 19.77
CA SER A 383 4.05 -24.91 19.49
C SER A 383 3.11 -25.94 20.15
N GLU A 384 2.36 -25.54 21.18
CA GLU A 384 1.34 -26.38 21.80
C GLU A 384 0.07 -26.53 20.95
N GLU A 385 -0.13 -25.62 19.98
CA GLU A 385 -1.29 -25.67 19.09
C GLU A 385 -1.13 -26.78 18.05
N SER A 386 -2.13 -27.66 17.96
CA SER A 386 -2.12 -28.77 17.01
C SER A 386 -2.41 -28.37 15.56
N ALA A 387 -3.09 -27.24 15.37
CA ALA A 387 -3.43 -26.67 14.07
C ALA A 387 -2.60 -25.40 13.77
N ALA A 388 -2.54 -25.01 12.52
CA ALA A 388 -1.96 -23.74 12.12
C ALA A 388 -2.76 -22.57 12.73
N THR A 389 -2.03 -21.58 13.27
CA THR A 389 -2.57 -20.36 13.87
C THR A 389 -2.05 -19.13 13.12
N GLY A 390 -2.70 -17.97 13.26
CA GLY A 390 -2.21 -16.73 12.67
C GLY A 390 -0.74 -16.47 12.99
N PRO A 391 -0.31 -16.47 14.28
CA PRO A 391 1.09 -16.30 14.65
C PRO A 391 2.05 -17.34 14.06
N SER A 392 1.66 -18.63 14.01
CA SER A 392 2.53 -19.68 13.45
C SER A 392 2.73 -19.53 11.94
N VAL A 393 1.65 -19.19 11.20
CA VAL A 393 1.70 -18.92 9.76
C VAL A 393 2.53 -17.67 9.48
N ALA A 394 2.29 -16.59 10.22
CA ALA A 394 3.02 -15.34 10.08
C ALA A 394 4.53 -15.52 10.31
N SER A 395 4.91 -16.27 11.35
CA SER A 395 6.32 -16.61 11.63
C SER A 395 6.95 -17.40 10.50
N LEU A 396 6.23 -18.38 9.92
CA LEU A 396 6.73 -19.18 8.80
C LEU A 396 6.88 -18.36 7.52
N VAL A 397 5.89 -17.55 7.16
CA VAL A 397 5.96 -16.67 5.98
C VAL A 397 7.10 -15.69 6.12
N TRP A 398 7.26 -15.06 7.29
CA TRP A 398 8.34 -14.12 7.56
C TRP A 398 9.74 -14.75 7.38
N ARG A 399 9.98 -15.91 8.00
CA ARG A 399 11.27 -16.62 7.90
C ARG A 399 11.62 -17.12 6.50
N ASN A 400 10.59 -17.42 5.69
CA ASN A 400 10.77 -17.92 4.35
C ASN A 400 10.63 -16.84 3.26
N ALA A 401 10.34 -15.59 3.64
CA ALA A 401 10.25 -14.49 2.70
C ALA A 401 11.57 -14.30 1.94
N ARG A 402 11.47 -14.15 0.62
CA ARG A 402 12.58 -13.86 -0.29
C ARG A 402 12.08 -12.85 -1.32
N GLY A 403 12.98 -12.04 -1.85
CA GLY A 403 12.64 -11.06 -2.87
C GLY A 403 11.66 -10.00 -2.34
N GLN A 404 10.37 -10.19 -2.54
CA GLN A 404 9.33 -9.22 -2.16
C GLN A 404 8.26 -9.89 -1.28
N LEU A 405 7.88 -9.22 -0.19
CA LEU A 405 6.80 -9.65 0.70
C LEU A 405 5.77 -8.54 0.84
N LEU A 406 4.53 -8.77 0.42
CA LEU A 406 3.41 -7.88 0.72
C LEU A 406 2.61 -8.41 1.91
N LEU A 407 2.40 -7.57 2.90
CA LEU A 407 1.59 -7.88 4.07
C LEU A 407 0.24 -7.18 3.98
N GLY A 408 -0.82 -7.96 3.85
CA GLY A 408 -2.19 -7.45 3.85
C GLY A 408 -2.56 -6.84 5.20
N SER A 409 -3.35 -5.80 5.15
CA SER A 409 -3.93 -5.16 6.35
C SER A 409 -4.76 -6.14 7.18
N SER A 410 -5.24 -5.73 8.36
CA SER A 410 -5.95 -6.54 9.36
C SER A 410 -5.01 -7.40 10.24
N ASN A 411 -5.33 -8.68 10.50
CA ASN A 411 -4.56 -9.51 11.43
C ASN A 411 -3.21 -9.96 10.88
N GLY A 412 -3.10 -10.31 9.61
CA GLY A 412 -1.88 -10.92 9.05
C GLY A 412 -0.61 -10.13 9.35
N ILE A 413 -0.60 -8.82 9.07
CA ILE A 413 0.55 -7.96 9.39
C ILE A 413 0.79 -7.83 10.91
N ARG A 414 -0.27 -7.87 11.73
CA ARG A 414 -0.17 -7.84 13.20
C ARG A 414 0.37 -9.13 13.79
N ASP A 415 0.08 -10.25 13.15
CA ASP A 415 0.65 -11.56 13.52
C ASP A 415 2.13 -11.63 13.16
N VAL A 416 2.55 -11.01 12.04
CA VAL A 416 3.98 -10.83 11.72
C VAL A 416 4.66 -9.91 12.73
N ASP A 417 4.02 -8.81 13.14
CA ASP A 417 4.55 -7.92 14.19
C ASP A 417 4.75 -8.64 15.53
N LEU A 418 3.86 -9.58 15.84
CA LEU A 418 3.94 -10.40 17.05
C LEU A 418 4.99 -11.52 16.97
N ALA A 419 4.96 -12.31 15.90
CA ALA A 419 5.66 -13.60 15.82
C ALA A 419 6.79 -13.64 14.76
N GLY A 420 6.93 -12.59 13.94
CA GLY A 420 8.01 -12.47 12.96
C GLY A 420 9.32 -12.07 13.62
N LEU A 421 10.20 -13.03 13.91
CA LEU A 421 11.49 -12.76 14.55
C LEU A 421 12.35 -11.86 13.64
N PRO A 422 12.94 -10.77 14.19
CA PRO A 422 13.93 -9.99 13.44
C PRO A 422 15.08 -10.86 12.93
N ALA A 423 15.47 -10.66 11.68
CA ALA A 423 16.55 -11.41 11.04
C ALA A 423 17.91 -10.70 11.26
N PRO A 424 19.04 -11.41 11.16
CA PRO A 424 20.35 -10.77 11.17
C PRO A 424 20.52 -9.77 10.02
N ASP A 425 20.03 -10.13 8.82
CA ASP A 425 20.06 -9.34 7.59
C ASP A 425 18.70 -9.35 6.93
N PRO A 426 18.34 -8.30 6.14
CA PRO A 426 17.07 -8.29 5.42
C PRO A 426 17.05 -9.39 4.35
N ALA A 427 15.96 -10.16 4.28
CA ALA A 427 15.78 -11.27 3.33
C ALA A 427 14.80 -10.93 2.20
N ALA A 428 13.98 -9.90 2.38
CA ALA A 428 13.00 -9.42 1.41
C ALA A 428 12.75 -7.91 1.60
N THR A 429 12.32 -7.24 0.54
CA THR A 429 11.67 -5.93 0.67
C THR A 429 10.23 -6.13 1.09
N VAL A 430 9.81 -5.47 2.16
CA VAL A 430 8.47 -5.63 2.73
C VAL A 430 7.59 -4.45 2.34
N TYR A 431 6.46 -4.75 1.72
CA TYR A 431 5.44 -3.80 1.32
C TYR A 431 4.16 -4.01 2.13
N ALA A 432 3.36 -2.96 2.25
CA ALA A 432 2.01 -3.01 2.79
C ALA A 432 1.26 -1.73 2.40
N ASN A 433 -0.04 -1.82 2.13
CA ASN A 433 -0.90 -0.65 1.96
C ASN A 433 -1.17 -0.03 3.34
N ARG A 434 -0.33 0.91 3.77
CA ARG A 434 -0.37 1.51 5.11
C ARG A 434 -0.69 3.01 5.09
N GLY A 435 -0.89 3.60 3.92
CA GLY A 435 -1.40 4.97 3.81
C GLY A 435 -2.69 5.14 4.61
N LEU A 436 -3.68 4.31 4.31
CA LEU A 436 -4.96 4.24 5.04
C LEU A 436 -5.23 2.86 5.67
N ALA A 437 -4.38 1.88 5.38
CA ALA A 437 -4.49 0.52 5.90
C ALA A 437 -5.80 -0.19 5.52
N GLY A 438 -6.35 0.11 4.34
CA GLY A 438 -7.49 -0.58 3.77
C GLY A 438 -7.17 -2.04 3.40
N ILE A 439 -8.22 -2.85 3.21
CA ILE A 439 -8.11 -4.24 2.72
C ILE A 439 -8.33 -4.32 1.21
N ASP A 440 -8.73 -3.23 0.60
CA ASP A 440 -9.00 -3.08 -0.83
C ASP A 440 -7.71 -3.14 -1.66
N GLY A 441 -7.80 -3.67 -2.86
CA GLY A 441 -6.71 -3.66 -3.85
C GLY A 441 -5.44 -4.42 -3.48
N THR A 442 -5.43 -5.26 -2.42
CA THR A 442 -4.21 -5.92 -1.94
C THR A 442 -3.61 -6.88 -2.98
N ILE A 443 -4.44 -7.68 -3.67
CA ILE A 443 -3.97 -8.60 -4.72
C ILE A 443 -3.49 -7.81 -5.95
N SER A 444 -4.21 -6.74 -6.28
CA SER A 444 -3.86 -5.85 -7.39
C SER A 444 -2.53 -5.13 -7.14
N THR A 445 -2.30 -4.61 -5.91
CA THR A 445 -1.02 -4.05 -5.50
C THR A 445 0.11 -5.09 -5.59
N ALA A 446 -0.14 -6.32 -5.09
CA ALA A 446 0.83 -7.42 -5.17
C ALA A 446 1.20 -7.76 -6.61
N THR A 447 0.21 -7.75 -7.51
CA THR A 447 0.43 -7.97 -8.95
C THR A 447 1.34 -6.88 -9.53
N GLY A 448 1.08 -5.61 -9.20
CA GLY A 448 1.92 -4.50 -9.61
C GLY A 448 3.35 -4.59 -9.06
N ILE A 449 3.50 -4.96 -7.79
CA ILE A 449 4.81 -5.16 -7.15
C ILE A 449 5.59 -6.28 -7.86
N ALA A 450 4.97 -7.42 -8.11
CA ALA A 450 5.62 -8.57 -8.75
C ALA A 450 6.07 -8.25 -10.18
N LEU A 451 5.25 -7.51 -10.94
CA LEU A 451 5.57 -7.10 -12.31
C LEU A 451 6.64 -6.00 -12.37
N GLY A 452 6.58 -5.02 -11.46
CA GLY A 452 7.54 -3.91 -11.42
C GLY A 452 8.89 -4.28 -10.86
N GLY A 453 8.93 -5.10 -9.80
CA GLY A 453 10.17 -5.48 -9.13
C GLY A 453 10.92 -6.64 -9.77
N LEU A 454 10.30 -7.38 -10.68
CA LEU A 454 10.89 -8.53 -11.39
C LEU A 454 11.51 -9.58 -10.46
N GLN A 455 10.94 -9.75 -9.28
CA GLN A 455 11.37 -10.70 -8.24
C GLN A 455 10.22 -11.61 -7.84
N GLU A 456 10.53 -12.76 -7.24
CA GLU A 456 9.49 -13.58 -6.62
C GLU A 456 8.78 -12.78 -5.52
N THR A 457 7.46 -12.82 -5.55
CA THR A 457 6.63 -12.07 -4.62
C THR A 457 5.74 -13.01 -3.81
N THR A 458 5.80 -12.88 -2.49
CA THR A 458 4.87 -13.57 -1.59
C THR A 458 3.94 -12.56 -0.93
N VAL A 459 2.66 -12.91 -0.80
CA VAL A 459 1.65 -12.11 -0.12
C VAL A 459 1.10 -12.90 1.06
N LEU A 460 0.96 -12.26 2.21
CA LEU A 460 0.23 -12.80 3.35
C LEU A 460 -1.01 -11.95 3.61
N LEU A 461 -2.19 -12.53 3.54
CA LEU A 461 -3.45 -11.84 3.77
C LEU A 461 -4.53 -12.77 4.35
N GLY A 462 -5.58 -12.19 4.93
CA GLY A 462 -6.75 -12.94 5.39
C GLY A 462 -7.74 -13.19 4.25
N ASP A 463 -8.67 -14.11 4.47
CA ASP A 463 -9.73 -14.48 3.53
C ASP A 463 -10.64 -13.30 3.16
N VAL A 464 -11.04 -12.46 4.11
CA VAL A 464 -11.86 -11.27 3.84
C VAL A 464 -11.11 -10.28 2.95
N THR A 465 -9.80 -10.07 3.18
CA THR A 465 -8.96 -9.24 2.31
C THR A 465 -8.82 -9.85 0.92
N PHE A 466 -8.65 -11.18 0.84
CA PHE A 466 -8.61 -11.91 -0.43
C PHE A 466 -9.91 -11.73 -1.22
N LEU A 467 -11.06 -11.95 -0.57
CA LEU A 467 -12.38 -11.83 -1.21
C LEU A 467 -12.70 -10.39 -1.63
N HIS A 468 -12.22 -9.40 -0.87
CA HIS A 468 -12.43 -7.99 -1.21
C HIS A 468 -11.76 -7.59 -2.53
N ASP A 469 -10.65 -8.21 -2.88
CA ASP A 469 -9.90 -7.94 -4.12
C ASP A 469 -9.71 -9.20 -5.00
N ALA A 470 -10.64 -10.16 -4.93
CA ALA A 470 -10.59 -11.36 -5.78
C ALA A 470 -10.57 -11.02 -7.27
N GLY A 471 -11.20 -9.89 -7.67
CA GLY A 471 -11.12 -9.34 -9.03
C GLY A 471 -9.70 -9.02 -9.48
N GLY A 472 -8.77 -8.73 -8.57
CA GLY A 472 -7.35 -8.53 -8.86
C GLY A 472 -6.63 -9.76 -9.42
N LEU A 473 -7.23 -10.96 -9.28
CA LEU A 473 -6.75 -12.19 -9.93
C LEU A 473 -7.01 -12.22 -11.45
N LEU A 474 -7.90 -11.38 -11.95
CA LEU A 474 -8.24 -11.37 -13.37
C LEU A 474 -7.09 -10.77 -14.19
N LEU A 475 -6.46 -11.58 -15.02
CA LEU A 475 -5.49 -11.16 -16.03
C LEU A 475 -6.01 -11.51 -17.42
N GLY A 476 -5.84 -10.58 -18.37
CA GLY A 476 -6.14 -10.84 -19.79
C GLY A 476 -5.24 -11.95 -20.37
N ALA A 477 -5.73 -12.64 -21.39
CA ALA A 477 -4.99 -13.75 -22.02
C ALA A 477 -3.66 -13.33 -22.67
N GLY A 478 -3.52 -12.03 -23.00
CA GLY A 478 -2.28 -11.48 -23.58
C GLY A 478 -1.38 -10.80 -22.56
N GLU A 479 -1.77 -10.77 -21.28
CA GLU A 479 -1.03 -10.09 -20.24
C GLU A 479 0.05 -10.99 -19.63
N GLU A 480 1.13 -10.35 -19.20
CA GLU A 480 2.22 -11.03 -18.51
C GLU A 480 1.75 -11.60 -17.16
N GLN A 481 2.15 -12.83 -16.88
CA GLN A 481 1.87 -13.50 -15.61
C GLN A 481 2.98 -13.19 -14.60
N PRO A 482 2.66 -12.60 -13.44
CA PRO A 482 3.65 -12.38 -12.38
C PRO A 482 4.01 -13.68 -11.66
N ASP A 483 5.22 -13.72 -11.09
CA ASP A 483 5.61 -14.75 -10.13
C ASP A 483 5.11 -14.38 -8.74
N LEU A 484 3.90 -14.81 -8.41
CA LEU A 484 3.14 -14.36 -7.25
C LEU A 484 2.55 -15.54 -6.48
N ARG A 485 2.98 -15.71 -5.23
CA ARG A 485 2.38 -16.62 -4.26
C ARG A 485 1.50 -15.85 -3.29
N ILE A 486 0.26 -16.24 -3.15
CA ILE A 486 -0.72 -15.64 -2.23
C ILE A 486 -0.99 -16.64 -1.11
N VAL A 487 -0.53 -16.36 0.11
CA VAL A 487 -0.83 -17.14 1.31
C VAL A 487 -2.08 -16.54 1.96
N VAL A 488 -3.18 -17.30 1.94
CA VAL A 488 -4.46 -16.88 2.47
C VAL A 488 -4.71 -17.54 3.82
N LEU A 489 -4.72 -16.75 4.90
CA LEU A 489 -5.24 -17.18 6.19
C LEU A 489 -6.76 -17.24 6.11
N ASN A 490 -7.33 -18.46 6.03
CA ASN A 490 -8.76 -18.65 5.90
C ASN A 490 -9.35 -19.18 7.21
N ASP A 491 -9.94 -18.28 7.97
CA ASP A 491 -10.71 -18.57 9.18
C ASP A 491 -12.24 -18.38 8.99
N SER A 492 -12.65 -18.20 7.73
CA SER A 492 -14.02 -18.01 7.27
C SER A 492 -14.68 -16.74 7.83
N GLY A 493 -13.89 -15.65 7.95
CA GLY A 493 -14.45 -14.36 8.38
C GLY A 493 -13.45 -13.34 8.94
N GLY A 494 -13.97 -12.34 9.61
CA GLY A 494 -13.22 -11.20 10.14
C GLY A 494 -12.64 -11.45 11.54
N ALA A 495 -11.62 -12.30 11.67
CA ALA A 495 -11.01 -12.68 12.96
C ALA A 495 -10.51 -11.51 13.81
N ILE A 496 -10.06 -10.41 13.19
CA ILE A 496 -9.54 -9.24 13.91
C ILE A 496 -10.52 -8.70 14.95
N PHE A 497 -11.83 -8.76 14.68
CA PHE A 497 -12.84 -8.19 15.56
C PHE A 497 -12.96 -8.94 16.90
N SER A 498 -12.59 -10.23 16.95
CA SER A 498 -12.51 -10.98 18.21
C SER A 498 -11.37 -10.49 19.11
N LEU A 499 -10.32 -9.89 18.57
CA LEU A 499 -9.21 -9.31 19.33
C LEU A 499 -9.44 -7.84 19.73
N LEU A 500 -10.46 -7.20 19.17
CA LEU A 500 -10.87 -5.84 19.51
C LEU A 500 -11.94 -5.86 20.61
N GLU A 501 -12.52 -4.69 20.91
CA GLU A 501 -13.60 -4.52 21.91
C GLU A 501 -14.82 -5.40 21.62
N HIS A 502 -15.07 -5.67 20.34
CA HIS A 502 -16.19 -6.49 19.88
C HIS A 502 -16.15 -7.93 20.43
N GLY A 503 -14.94 -8.51 20.58
CA GLY A 503 -14.80 -9.84 21.17
C GLY A 503 -15.27 -9.92 22.63
N GLY A 504 -15.10 -8.85 23.42
CA GLY A 504 -15.64 -8.79 24.78
C GLY A 504 -17.17 -8.66 24.82
N VAL A 505 -17.77 -8.05 23.80
CA VAL A 505 -19.23 -7.94 23.66
C VAL A 505 -19.84 -9.28 23.22
N GLU A 506 -19.13 -10.03 22.38
CA GLU A 506 -19.52 -11.38 21.95
C GLU A 506 -19.62 -12.33 23.13
N GLU A 507 -18.60 -12.35 24.00
CA GLU A 507 -18.56 -13.19 25.22
C GLU A 507 -19.68 -12.84 26.21
N GLY A 508 -20.17 -11.59 26.21
CA GLY A 508 -21.29 -11.12 27.05
C GLY A 508 -22.70 -11.56 26.63
N GLY A 509 -22.87 -12.26 25.53
CA GLY A 509 -24.03 -13.06 25.13
C GLY A 509 -25.21 -12.33 24.49
N ARG A 510 -25.42 -11.02 24.70
CA ARG A 510 -26.62 -10.32 24.18
C ARG A 510 -26.49 -9.90 22.71
N TYR A 511 -25.28 -9.58 22.29
CA TYR A 511 -24.98 -9.09 20.93
C TYR A 511 -24.13 -10.09 20.12
N GLY A 512 -23.93 -11.32 20.60
CA GLY A 512 -23.06 -12.31 19.97
C GLY A 512 -23.39 -12.53 18.50
N ASP A 513 -24.67 -12.84 18.18
CA ASP A 513 -25.11 -13.03 16.80
C ASP A 513 -24.95 -11.77 15.93
N ALA A 514 -25.13 -10.59 16.52
CA ALA A 514 -24.92 -9.33 15.81
C ALA A 514 -23.44 -9.06 15.53
N VAL A 515 -22.56 -9.34 16.49
CA VAL A 515 -21.10 -9.22 16.31
C VAL A 515 -20.64 -10.18 15.23
N GLU A 516 -21.05 -11.45 15.28
CA GLU A 516 -20.70 -12.43 14.26
C GLU A 516 -21.17 -12.01 12.87
N ARG A 517 -22.42 -11.59 12.73
CA ARG A 517 -22.99 -11.19 11.44
C ARG A 517 -22.36 -9.90 10.88
N LEU A 518 -22.19 -8.86 11.72
CA LEU A 518 -21.85 -7.51 11.26
C LEU A 518 -20.34 -7.26 11.19
N PHE A 519 -19.57 -7.97 12.00
CA PHE A 519 -18.12 -7.81 12.10
C PHE A 519 -17.38 -9.10 11.71
N GLY A 520 -17.79 -10.26 12.25
CA GLY A 520 -17.27 -11.56 11.86
C GLY A 520 -17.49 -11.89 10.38
N THR A 521 -18.58 -11.37 9.79
CA THR A 521 -18.93 -11.54 8.36
C THR A 521 -18.62 -12.95 7.83
N PRO A 522 -19.22 -14.00 8.45
CA PRO A 522 -18.88 -15.38 8.11
C PRO A 522 -19.25 -15.70 6.66
N HIS A 523 -18.39 -16.46 5.99
CA HIS A 523 -18.61 -16.88 4.61
C HIS A 523 -18.25 -18.35 4.39
N SER A 524 -18.78 -18.91 3.30
CA SER A 524 -18.51 -20.29 2.84
C SER A 524 -17.96 -20.32 1.42
N VAL A 525 -17.22 -19.28 1.02
CA VAL A 525 -16.66 -19.19 -0.33
C VAL A 525 -15.59 -20.27 -0.51
N ASP A 526 -15.67 -21.00 -1.63
CA ASP A 526 -14.67 -21.96 -2.05
C ASP A 526 -13.55 -21.25 -2.80
N ILE A 527 -12.40 -21.05 -2.12
CA ILE A 527 -11.22 -20.38 -2.69
C ILE A 527 -10.60 -21.21 -3.82
N ALA A 528 -10.67 -22.55 -3.74
CA ALA A 528 -10.17 -23.42 -4.81
C ALA A 528 -10.97 -23.26 -6.10
N ALA A 529 -12.30 -23.13 -5.98
CA ALA A 529 -13.16 -22.86 -7.13
C ALA A 529 -12.88 -21.49 -7.75
N LEU A 530 -12.65 -20.45 -6.92
CA LEU A 530 -12.23 -19.12 -7.41
C LEU A 530 -10.87 -19.18 -8.10
N ALA A 531 -9.89 -19.85 -7.51
CA ALA A 531 -8.57 -20.01 -8.11
C ALA A 531 -8.68 -20.66 -9.50
N THR A 532 -9.49 -21.73 -9.62
CA THR A 532 -9.76 -22.41 -10.89
C THR A 532 -10.39 -21.46 -11.91
N ALA A 533 -11.39 -20.66 -11.51
CA ALA A 533 -12.07 -19.71 -12.39
C ALA A 533 -11.12 -18.63 -12.95
N TYR A 534 -10.10 -18.23 -12.19
CA TYR A 534 -9.09 -17.25 -12.61
C TYR A 534 -7.82 -17.89 -13.19
N GLY A 535 -7.76 -19.22 -13.35
CA GLY A 535 -6.58 -19.91 -13.87
C GLY A 535 -5.35 -19.81 -12.97
N VAL A 536 -5.54 -19.79 -11.65
CA VAL A 536 -4.49 -19.69 -10.63
C VAL A 536 -4.31 -21.05 -9.93
N GLY A 537 -3.06 -21.47 -9.71
CA GLY A 537 -2.78 -22.70 -8.95
C GLY A 537 -3.27 -22.58 -7.51
N HIS A 538 -3.78 -23.67 -6.94
CA HIS A 538 -4.28 -23.69 -5.55
C HIS A 538 -3.76 -24.91 -4.79
N SER A 539 -3.38 -24.70 -3.55
CA SER A 539 -3.08 -25.75 -2.58
C SER A 539 -3.71 -25.43 -1.23
N LEU A 540 -4.31 -26.44 -0.60
CA LEU A 540 -4.89 -26.33 0.74
C LEU A 540 -3.96 -26.98 1.74
N VAL A 541 -3.59 -26.24 2.80
CA VAL A 541 -2.79 -26.74 3.91
C VAL A 541 -3.49 -26.46 5.24
N SER A 542 -3.31 -27.36 6.21
CA SER A 542 -3.90 -27.24 7.55
C SER A 542 -2.87 -27.32 8.68
N THR A 543 -1.61 -27.56 8.34
CA THR A 543 -0.51 -27.72 9.29
C THR A 543 0.65 -26.81 8.95
N THR A 544 1.43 -26.46 9.97
CA THR A 544 2.68 -25.69 9.81
C THR A 544 3.71 -26.40 8.95
N ALA A 545 3.78 -27.74 9.01
CA ALA A 545 4.67 -28.55 8.19
C ALA A 545 4.29 -28.47 6.70
N GLY A 546 3.00 -28.62 6.36
CA GLY A 546 2.53 -28.48 5.00
C GLY A 546 2.74 -27.06 4.45
N LEU A 547 2.58 -26.03 5.28
CA LEU A 547 2.89 -24.67 4.89
C LEU A 547 4.39 -24.49 4.62
N ALA A 548 5.26 -25.01 5.49
CA ALA A 548 6.70 -24.92 5.30
C ALA A 548 7.15 -25.60 3.99
N GLU A 549 6.57 -26.75 3.65
CA GLU A 549 6.82 -27.42 2.38
C GLU A 549 6.37 -26.55 1.19
N ALA A 550 5.17 -25.98 1.24
CA ALA A 550 4.65 -25.11 0.19
C ALA A 550 5.50 -23.84 0.01
N LEU A 551 5.97 -23.23 1.11
CA LEU A 551 6.83 -22.05 1.07
C LEU A 551 8.25 -22.37 0.56
N GLY A 552 8.72 -23.60 0.73
CA GLY A 552 10.01 -24.06 0.22
C GLY A 552 10.06 -24.25 -1.31
N GLN A 553 8.90 -24.28 -1.98
CA GLN A 553 8.86 -24.38 -3.44
C GLN A 553 9.17 -23.02 -4.09
N PRO A 554 9.82 -22.99 -5.27
CA PRO A 554 10.00 -21.76 -6.03
C PRO A 554 8.66 -21.10 -6.36
N VAL A 555 8.62 -19.78 -6.41
CA VAL A 555 7.45 -19.04 -6.92
C VAL A 555 7.53 -19.01 -8.44
N GLN A 556 6.60 -19.66 -9.11
CA GLN A 556 6.50 -19.72 -10.58
C GLN A 556 5.05 -19.47 -11.00
N GLY A 557 4.84 -18.39 -11.75
CA GLY A 557 3.50 -17.95 -12.08
C GLY A 557 2.68 -17.61 -10.84
N ARG A 558 1.35 -17.73 -10.93
CA ARG A 558 0.45 -17.39 -9.83
C ARG A 558 -0.03 -18.61 -9.07
N SER A 559 0.06 -18.56 -7.75
CA SER A 559 -0.41 -19.62 -6.88
C SER A 559 -1.05 -19.10 -5.60
N ILE A 560 -2.03 -19.83 -5.10
CA ILE A 560 -2.69 -19.61 -3.80
C ILE A 560 -2.36 -20.77 -2.88
N VAL A 561 -1.84 -20.45 -1.70
CA VAL A 561 -1.67 -21.40 -0.59
C VAL A 561 -2.71 -21.03 0.46
N GLU A 562 -3.82 -21.74 0.49
CA GLU A 562 -4.88 -21.56 1.47
C GLU A 562 -4.53 -22.28 2.77
N VAL A 563 -4.42 -21.54 3.87
CA VAL A 563 -4.17 -22.10 5.19
C VAL A 563 -5.44 -22.01 6.03
N ARG A 564 -6.04 -23.16 6.34
CA ARG A 564 -7.22 -23.22 7.22
C ARG A 564 -6.82 -23.00 8.67
N THR A 565 -7.46 -22.02 9.31
CA THR A 565 -7.30 -21.70 10.72
C THR A 565 -8.65 -21.62 11.42
N ASP A 566 -8.64 -21.59 12.76
CA ASP A 566 -9.86 -21.48 13.56
C ASP A 566 -9.83 -20.20 14.42
N ARG A 567 -10.74 -19.26 14.14
CA ARG A 567 -10.83 -17.98 14.86
C ARG A 567 -11.49 -18.07 16.22
N ARG A 568 -12.20 -19.16 16.55
CA ARG A 568 -12.97 -19.29 17.80
C ARG A 568 -12.10 -19.24 19.05
N GLN A 569 -10.86 -19.69 18.97
CA GLN A 569 -9.92 -19.69 20.10
C GLN A 569 -8.86 -18.58 20.02
N LEU A 570 -8.95 -17.71 19.01
CA LEU A 570 -7.94 -16.69 18.73
C LEU A 570 -7.70 -15.77 19.95
N ARG A 571 -8.76 -15.29 20.59
CA ARG A 571 -8.67 -14.43 21.77
C ARG A 571 -7.99 -15.14 22.95
N GLN A 572 -8.31 -16.40 23.18
CA GLN A 572 -7.70 -17.20 24.25
C GLN A 572 -6.21 -17.46 23.97
N LEU A 573 -5.85 -17.77 22.71
CA LEU A 573 -4.46 -17.94 22.30
C LEU A 573 -3.65 -16.66 22.56
N HIS A 574 -4.15 -15.50 22.16
CA HIS A 574 -3.48 -14.22 22.38
C HIS A 574 -3.36 -13.86 23.87
N ALA A 575 -4.35 -14.21 24.70
CA ALA A 575 -4.25 -14.05 26.15
C ALA A 575 -3.15 -14.95 26.75
N ARG A 576 -3.11 -16.24 26.38
CA ARG A 576 -2.05 -17.17 26.80
C ARG A 576 -0.65 -16.69 26.40
N ILE A 577 -0.51 -16.19 25.16
CA ILE A 577 0.76 -15.61 24.69
C ILE A 577 1.15 -14.42 25.57
N LYS A 578 0.23 -13.48 25.80
CA LYS A 578 0.50 -12.29 26.63
C LYS A 578 0.93 -12.68 28.05
N ASP A 579 0.21 -13.59 28.69
CA ASP A 579 0.49 -14.01 30.07
C ASP A 579 1.86 -14.74 30.17
N ALA A 580 2.15 -15.64 29.23
CA ALA A 580 3.43 -16.36 29.19
C ALA A 580 4.61 -15.41 28.96
N VAL A 581 4.47 -14.47 28.02
CA VAL A 581 5.48 -13.46 27.71
C VAL A 581 5.70 -12.55 28.92
N SER A 582 4.62 -12.04 29.54
CA SER A 582 4.73 -11.16 30.71
C SER A 582 5.46 -11.85 31.87
N ALA A 583 5.15 -13.11 32.14
CA ALA A 583 5.83 -13.90 33.19
C ALA A 583 7.33 -14.10 32.87
N ALA A 584 7.67 -14.45 31.63
CA ALA A 584 9.05 -14.67 31.21
C ALA A 584 9.89 -13.38 31.30
N VAL A 585 9.34 -12.27 30.84
CA VAL A 585 10.00 -10.95 30.89
C VAL A 585 10.19 -10.48 32.31
N ALA A 586 9.17 -10.60 33.18
CA ALA A 586 9.26 -10.25 34.58
C ALA A 586 10.38 -11.06 35.30
N GLY A 587 10.51 -12.36 34.96
CA GLY A 587 11.59 -13.21 35.50
C GLY A 587 13.00 -12.74 35.13
N VAL A 588 13.19 -12.31 33.88
CA VAL A 588 14.49 -11.77 33.40
C VAL A 588 14.80 -10.42 34.05
N LEU A 589 13.82 -9.54 34.20
CA LEU A 589 14.03 -8.21 34.77
C LEU A 589 14.24 -8.25 36.30
N ALA A 590 13.65 -9.21 37.02
CA ALA A 590 13.83 -9.38 38.46
C ALA A 590 15.23 -9.93 38.84
N GLY A 591 15.92 -10.60 37.93
CA GLY A 591 17.27 -11.12 38.12
C GLY A 591 18.40 -10.11 37.86
N ARG A 592 18.07 -8.88 37.54
CA ARG A 592 18.98 -7.76 37.28
C ARG A 592 18.80 -6.62 38.28
#